data_3b65f3a8ad47a80c162c15b481dd6f97
#
_entry.id   3b65f3a8ad47a80c162c15b481dd6f97
#
_cell.length_a   1.000
_cell.length_b   1.000
_cell.length_c   1.000
_cell.angle_alpha   90.00
_cell.angle_beta   90.00
_cell.angle_gamma   90.00
#
_symmetry.space_group_name_H-M   'P 1'
#
loop_
_entity.id
_entity.type
_entity.pdbx_description
1 polymer ?
#
loop_
_entity_poly.entity_id
_entity_poly.type
_entity_poly.pdbx_seq_one_letter_code
_entity_poly.pdbx_strand_id
1 'polypeptide(L)'
;INENLHENNNEISLLLDLKDKFNEAIIVGIEVDSHKDAYMLFESLNNRGIPLSAVDLIKNTLISLSESSNKSDECYEEWKTALGYLTDEYSTQERFFRQYYNAFREELNQPFIGDNPTKKYPLAYLATRTTLLDIYEKLIKNDFNSFLENLVKEAKIYSIIINNSDEDRIYKDKLLDLERIQ
;
A
#
# COMPACT_ATOMS: atom_id res chain seq x y z
N ILE A 1 28.93 19.57 38.54
CA ILE A 1 29.84 18.52 37.96
C ILE A 1 29.32 17.12 38.30
N ASN A 2 28.68 16.90 39.46
CA ASN A 2 28.19 15.56 39.86
C ASN A 2 26.88 15.14 39.15
N GLU A 3 26.01 16.04 38.72
CA GLU A 3 24.74 15.70 38.06
C GLU A 3 24.96 15.09 36.65
N ASN A 4 25.88 15.66 35.87
CA ASN A 4 26.20 15.13 34.53
C ASN A 4 26.88 13.73 34.55
N LEU A 5 27.53 13.36 35.64
CA LEU A 5 28.14 12.03 35.77
C LEU A 5 27.10 10.94 36.09
N HIS A 6 26.03 11.29 36.80
CA HIS A 6 24.92 10.35 37.06
C HIS A 6 24.04 10.11 35.85
N GLU A 7 23.78 11.13 35.03
CA GLU A 7 23.05 10.97 33.76
C GLU A 7 23.80 10.09 32.76
N ASN A 8 25.09 10.34 32.54
CA ASN A 8 25.93 9.52 31.67
C ASN A 8 26.02 8.05 32.09
N ASN A 9 26.06 7.76 33.38
CA ASN A 9 26.08 6.39 33.88
C ASN A 9 24.73 5.66 33.63
N ASN A 10 23.61 6.35 33.72
CA ASN A 10 22.32 5.80 33.42
C ASN A 10 22.16 5.50 31.91
N GLU A 11 22.65 6.37 31.03
CA GLU A 11 22.63 6.14 29.58
C GLU A 11 23.49 4.95 29.17
N ILE A 12 24.71 4.81 29.77
CA ILE A 12 25.57 3.68 29.48
C ILE A 12 24.94 2.37 29.96
N SER A 13 24.34 2.37 31.16
CA SER A 13 23.62 1.20 31.67
C SER A 13 22.46 0.79 30.76
N LEU A 14 21.68 1.75 30.28
CA LEU A 14 20.58 1.52 29.33
C LEU A 14 21.06 0.92 28.02
N LEU A 15 22.18 1.42 27.48
CA LEU A 15 22.79 0.89 26.25
C LEU A 15 23.30 -0.54 26.42
N LEU A 16 23.91 -0.85 27.59
CA LEU A 16 24.38 -2.21 27.92
C LEU A 16 23.19 -3.18 28.06
N ASP A 17 22.12 -2.80 28.76
CA ASP A 17 20.90 -3.57 28.87
C ASP A 17 20.22 -3.82 27.49
N LEU A 18 20.22 -2.81 26.64
CA LEU A 18 19.70 -2.93 25.28
C LEU A 18 20.55 -3.91 24.45
N LYS A 19 21.87 -3.81 24.53
CA LYS A 19 22.81 -4.73 23.86
C LYS A 19 22.57 -6.17 24.30
N ASP A 20 22.44 -6.40 25.63
CA ASP A 20 22.22 -7.74 26.15
C ASP A 20 20.88 -8.32 25.68
N LYS A 21 19.80 -7.53 25.66
CA LYS A 21 18.52 -7.92 25.09
C LYS A 21 18.60 -8.26 23.59
N PHE A 22 19.41 -7.52 22.82
CA PHE A 22 19.64 -7.87 21.40
C PHE A 22 20.41 -9.19 21.25
N ASN A 23 21.39 -9.46 22.10
CA ASN A 23 22.15 -10.71 22.07
C ASN A 23 21.32 -11.93 22.49
N GLU A 24 20.27 -11.74 23.29
CA GLU A 24 19.33 -12.78 23.72
C GLU A 24 18.17 -12.97 22.72
N ALA A 25 18.03 -12.06 21.75
CA ALA A 25 16.94 -12.14 20.78
C ALA A 25 17.11 -13.35 19.84
N ILE A 26 16.05 -14.13 19.73
CA ILE A 26 15.96 -15.23 18.76
C ILE A 26 15.33 -14.70 17.48
N ILE A 27 16.08 -14.80 16.39
CA ILE A 27 15.59 -14.41 15.05
C ILE A 27 15.23 -15.69 14.31
N VAL A 28 13.98 -15.75 13.82
CA VAL A 28 13.48 -16.85 12.98
C VAL A 28 13.26 -16.32 11.57
N GLY A 29 13.97 -16.90 10.59
CA GLY A 29 13.74 -16.65 9.17
C GLY A 29 12.73 -17.66 8.63
N ILE A 30 11.70 -17.16 7.93
CA ILE A 30 10.69 -18.00 7.27
C ILE A 30 10.66 -17.60 5.79
N GLU A 31 10.91 -18.57 4.92
CA GLU A 31 10.78 -18.40 3.47
C GLU A 31 9.38 -18.86 3.04
N VAL A 32 8.78 -18.09 2.15
CA VAL A 32 7.44 -18.37 1.59
C VAL A 32 7.46 -18.20 0.08
N ASP A 33 6.64 -18.97 -0.62
CA ASP A 33 6.66 -19.06 -2.09
C ASP A 33 5.93 -17.90 -2.79
N SER A 34 5.08 -17.18 -2.06
CA SER A 34 4.31 -16.07 -2.63
C SER A 34 4.15 -14.90 -1.67
N HIS A 35 3.97 -13.68 -2.21
CA HIS A 35 3.63 -12.49 -1.42
C HIS A 35 2.33 -12.67 -0.65
N LYS A 36 1.37 -13.42 -1.18
CA LYS A 36 0.11 -13.73 -0.51
C LYS A 36 0.34 -14.58 0.75
N ASP A 37 1.18 -15.60 0.66
CA ASP A 37 1.50 -16.46 1.81
C ASP A 37 2.32 -15.69 2.85
N ALA A 38 3.23 -14.82 2.39
CA ALA A 38 3.96 -13.90 3.26
C ALA A 38 3.00 -12.98 4.03
N TYR A 39 1.98 -12.44 3.35
CA TYR A 39 0.97 -11.60 4.01
C TYR A 39 0.15 -12.39 5.03
N MET A 40 -0.36 -13.56 4.67
CA MET A 40 -1.17 -14.38 5.57
C MET A 40 -0.37 -14.83 6.81
N LEU A 41 0.89 -15.22 6.59
CA LEU A 41 1.78 -15.60 7.68
C LEU A 41 2.07 -14.40 8.60
N PHE A 42 2.39 -13.25 8.00
CA PHE A 42 2.67 -12.02 8.73
C PHE A 42 1.43 -11.55 9.51
N GLU A 43 0.24 -11.58 8.92
CA GLU A 43 -1.02 -11.25 9.60
C GLU A 43 -1.27 -12.20 10.80
N SER A 44 -1.00 -13.49 10.63
CA SER A 44 -1.17 -14.48 11.68
C SER A 44 -0.18 -14.30 12.85
N LEU A 45 1.08 -13.95 12.54
CA LEU A 45 2.13 -13.71 13.54
C LEU A 45 1.94 -12.38 14.27
N ASN A 46 1.50 -11.34 13.56
CA ASN A 46 1.28 -10.00 14.11
C ASN A 46 -0.12 -9.78 14.74
N ASN A 47 -0.88 -10.83 14.96
CA ASN A 47 -2.19 -10.73 15.63
C ASN A 47 -2.13 -10.06 17.03
N ARG A 48 -0.91 -9.71 17.49
CA ARG A 48 -0.61 -8.96 18.72
C ARG A 48 0.06 -7.59 18.48
N GLY A 49 0.30 -7.19 17.21
CA GLY A 49 0.97 -5.94 16.82
C GLY A 49 0.19 -5.19 15.73
N ILE A 50 0.85 -4.20 15.10
CA ILE A 50 0.30 -3.50 13.94
C ILE A 50 0.54 -4.39 12.70
N PRO A 51 -0.51 -4.95 12.08
CA PRO A 51 -0.33 -5.78 10.89
C PRO A 51 0.18 -4.93 9.71
N LEU A 52 1.05 -5.51 8.88
CA LEU A 52 1.34 -4.93 7.55
C LEU A 52 0.05 -4.85 6.75
N SER A 53 -0.22 -3.67 6.22
CA SER A 53 -1.39 -3.48 5.37
C SER A 53 -1.16 -4.11 3.98
N ALA A 54 -2.25 -4.47 3.29
CA ALA A 54 -2.16 -4.88 1.89
C ALA A 54 -1.48 -3.80 1.02
N VAL A 55 -1.64 -2.53 1.39
CA VAL A 55 -1.01 -1.37 0.75
C VAL A 55 0.52 -1.41 0.87
N ASP A 56 1.05 -1.78 2.03
CA ASP A 56 2.51 -1.93 2.22
C ASP A 56 3.08 -3.06 1.35
N LEU A 57 2.35 -4.14 1.19
CA LEU A 57 2.78 -5.26 0.35
C LEU A 57 2.72 -4.91 -1.14
N ILE A 58 1.69 -4.17 -1.58
CA ILE A 58 1.60 -3.62 -2.94
C ILE A 58 2.80 -2.71 -3.20
N LYS A 59 3.13 -1.81 -2.25
CA LYS A 59 4.33 -0.97 -2.32
C LYS A 59 5.61 -1.79 -2.48
N ASN A 60 5.80 -2.81 -1.66
CA ASN A 60 7.00 -3.63 -1.70
C ASN A 60 7.14 -4.36 -3.05
N THR A 61 6.04 -4.87 -3.62
CA THR A 61 6.01 -5.45 -4.96
C THR A 61 6.43 -4.43 -6.02
N LEU A 62 5.89 -3.21 -5.94
CA LEU A 62 6.19 -2.13 -6.85
C LEU A 62 7.68 -1.74 -6.80
N ILE A 63 8.23 -1.55 -5.61
CA ILE A 63 9.64 -1.20 -5.41
C ILE A 63 10.56 -2.32 -5.89
N SER A 64 10.28 -3.57 -5.55
CA SER A 64 11.08 -4.72 -5.98
C SER A 64 11.17 -4.85 -7.50
N LEU A 65 10.10 -4.55 -8.23
CA LEU A 65 10.12 -4.56 -9.70
C LEU A 65 10.86 -3.35 -10.27
N SER A 66 10.80 -2.19 -9.61
CA SER A 66 11.52 -0.98 -10.02
C SER A 66 13.04 -1.09 -9.86
N GLU A 67 13.53 -1.89 -8.90
CA GLU A 67 14.96 -2.15 -8.69
C GLU A 67 15.61 -2.73 -9.96
N SER A 68 14.94 -3.65 -10.64
CA SER A 68 15.43 -4.26 -11.89
C SER A 68 15.60 -3.24 -13.03
N SER A 69 14.93 -2.09 -12.93
CA SER A 69 14.94 -1.00 -13.92
C SER A 69 15.74 0.22 -13.47
N ASN A 70 16.40 0.17 -12.32
CA ASN A 70 17.16 1.28 -11.72
C ASN A 70 16.29 2.54 -11.45
N LYS A 71 15.00 2.36 -11.18
CA LYS A 71 13.99 3.43 -10.96
C LYS A 71 13.37 3.42 -9.56
N SER A 72 14.02 2.77 -8.59
CA SER A 72 13.44 2.59 -7.25
C SER A 72 13.13 3.90 -6.53
N ASP A 73 14.03 4.88 -6.62
CA ASP A 73 13.84 6.17 -5.95
C ASP A 73 12.71 6.98 -6.59
N GLU A 74 12.64 7.01 -7.92
CA GLU A 74 11.56 7.68 -8.67
C GLU A 74 10.21 7.03 -8.35
N CYS A 75 10.14 5.72 -8.38
CA CYS A 75 8.97 4.93 -8.03
C CYS A 75 8.51 5.18 -6.58
N TYR A 76 9.44 5.26 -5.65
CA TYR A 76 9.12 5.53 -4.25
C TYR A 76 8.53 6.93 -4.06
N GLU A 77 9.08 7.95 -4.73
CA GLU A 77 8.54 9.32 -4.64
C GLU A 77 7.15 9.46 -5.29
N GLU A 78 6.92 8.79 -6.41
CA GLU A 78 5.59 8.76 -7.03
C GLU A 78 4.56 8.01 -6.15
N TRP A 79 4.95 6.87 -5.58
CA TRP A 79 4.12 6.16 -4.60
C TRP A 79 3.77 7.05 -3.40
N LYS A 80 4.76 7.71 -2.83
CA LYS A 80 4.59 8.64 -1.71
C LYS A 80 3.66 9.81 -2.08
N THR A 81 3.80 10.33 -3.30
CA THR A 81 2.92 11.37 -3.84
C THR A 81 1.48 10.87 -3.92
N ALA A 82 1.25 9.66 -4.47
CA ALA A 82 -0.09 9.07 -4.54
C ALA A 82 -0.71 8.89 -3.15
N LEU A 83 0.03 8.34 -2.19
CA LEU A 83 -0.47 8.15 -0.83
C LEU A 83 -0.70 9.49 -0.10
N GLY A 84 0.11 10.51 -0.40
CA GLY A 84 -0.07 11.85 0.15
C GLY A 84 -1.44 12.47 -0.17
N TYR A 85 -2.07 12.08 -1.28
CA TYR A 85 -3.45 12.46 -1.59
C TYR A 85 -4.49 11.70 -0.75
N LEU A 86 -4.16 10.52 -0.20
CA LEU A 86 -5.12 9.59 0.40
C LEU A 86 -5.24 9.68 1.92
N THR A 87 -4.51 10.56 2.57
CA THR A 87 -4.34 10.63 4.03
C THR A 87 -3.45 9.51 4.62
N ASP A 88 -3.02 9.68 5.88
CA ASP A 88 -2.17 8.70 6.56
C ASP A 88 -2.94 7.49 7.14
N GLU A 89 -4.26 7.45 6.96
CA GLU A 89 -5.08 6.35 7.46
C GLU A 89 -5.06 5.13 6.52
N TYR A 90 -4.54 4.01 6.98
CA TYR A 90 -4.54 2.74 6.25
C TYR A 90 -5.92 2.30 5.75
N SER A 91 -6.96 2.55 6.51
CA SER A 91 -8.33 2.24 6.13
C SER A 91 -8.78 3.00 4.87
N THR A 92 -8.38 4.25 4.75
CA THR A 92 -8.67 5.11 3.60
C THR A 92 -7.85 4.68 2.39
N GLN A 93 -6.56 4.38 2.58
CA GLN A 93 -5.70 3.87 1.52
C GLN A 93 -6.20 2.52 0.96
N GLU A 94 -6.48 1.54 1.83
CA GLU A 94 -7.02 0.25 1.41
C GLU A 94 -8.38 0.39 0.71
N ARG A 95 -9.24 1.27 1.18
CA ARG A 95 -10.53 1.58 0.56
C ARG A 95 -10.34 2.16 -0.84
N PHE A 96 -9.39 3.07 -1.05
CA PHE A 96 -9.06 3.59 -2.36
C PHE A 96 -8.69 2.46 -3.33
N PHE A 97 -7.74 1.60 -2.98
CA PHE A 97 -7.32 0.50 -3.85
C PHE A 97 -8.48 -0.44 -4.22
N ARG A 98 -9.35 -0.77 -3.26
CA ARG A 98 -10.54 -1.59 -3.53
C ARG A 98 -11.53 -0.90 -4.45
N GLN A 99 -11.82 0.37 -4.20
CA GLN A 99 -12.79 1.14 -4.99
C GLN A 99 -12.25 1.43 -6.38
N TYR A 100 -10.98 1.78 -6.52
CA TYR A 100 -10.33 1.98 -7.81
C TYR A 100 -10.45 0.74 -8.70
N TYR A 101 -10.03 -0.43 -8.20
CA TYR A 101 -10.20 -1.66 -8.96
C TYR A 101 -11.67 -1.94 -9.32
N ASN A 102 -12.58 -1.82 -8.37
CA ASN A 102 -13.99 -2.13 -8.61
C ASN A 102 -14.66 -1.17 -9.61
N ALA A 103 -14.24 0.09 -9.63
CA ALA A 103 -14.72 1.09 -10.57
C ALA A 103 -14.22 0.85 -12.00
N PHE A 104 -12.93 0.54 -12.15
CA PHE A 104 -12.25 0.37 -13.44
C PHE A 104 -11.95 -1.10 -13.79
N ARG A 105 -12.65 -2.04 -13.18
CA ARG A 105 -12.36 -3.48 -13.33
C ARG A 105 -12.47 -3.99 -14.76
N GLU A 106 -13.32 -3.38 -15.59
CA GLU A 106 -13.46 -3.79 -16.99
C GLU A 106 -12.19 -3.43 -17.75
N GLU A 107 -11.71 -2.21 -17.62
CA GLU A 107 -10.49 -1.71 -18.23
C GLU A 107 -9.26 -2.43 -17.71
N LEU A 108 -9.15 -2.58 -16.39
CA LEU A 108 -8.01 -3.22 -15.73
C LEU A 108 -7.89 -4.72 -16.03
N ASN A 109 -8.96 -5.38 -16.41
CA ASN A 109 -8.94 -6.78 -16.80
C ASN A 109 -8.67 -7.00 -18.30
N GLN A 110 -8.83 -5.98 -19.17
CA GLN A 110 -8.64 -6.10 -20.62
C GLN A 110 -7.32 -6.78 -21.02
N PRO A 111 -6.15 -6.41 -20.45
CA PRO A 111 -4.88 -7.02 -20.81
C PRO A 111 -4.79 -8.52 -20.52
N PHE A 112 -5.66 -9.04 -19.66
CA PHE A 112 -5.66 -10.43 -19.18
C PHE A 112 -6.72 -11.31 -19.83
N ILE A 113 -7.62 -10.75 -20.66
CA ILE A 113 -8.70 -11.49 -21.32
C ILE A 113 -8.20 -12.27 -22.54
N GLY A 114 -7.09 -11.87 -23.16
CA GLY A 114 -6.64 -12.30 -24.49
C GLY A 114 -6.67 -13.81 -24.76
N ASP A 115 -6.32 -14.62 -23.78
CA ASP A 115 -6.22 -16.07 -23.96
C ASP A 115 -7.45 -16.86 -23.50
N ASN A 116 -8.40 -16.22 -22.78
CA ASN A 116 -9.59 -16.88 -22.29
C ASN A 116 -10.83 -15.98 -22.26
N PRO A 117 -11.47 -15.78 -23.43
CA PRO A 117 -12.62 -14.87 -23.58
C PRO A 117 -13.85 -15.26 -22.76
N THR A 118 -13.89 -16.46 -22.20
CA THR A 118 -15.00 -16.90 -21.36
C THR A 118 -14.97 -16.33 -19.96
N LYS A 119 -13.81 -15.83 -19.52
CA LYS A 119 -13.61 -15.25 -18.20
C LYS A 119 -13.52 -13.74 -18.28
N LYS A 120 -14.66 -13.04 -18.10
CA LYS A 120 -14.75 -11.58 -18.19
C LYS A 120 -13.81 -10.84 -17.22
N TYR A 121 -13.54 -11.41 -16.05
CA TYR A 121 -12.67 -10.83 -15.01
C TYR A 121 -11.58 -11.84 -14.58
N PRO A 122 -10.50 -11.96 -15.37
CA PRO A 122 -9.39 -12.89 -15.06
C PRO A 122 -8.71 -12.63 -13.73
N LEU A 123 -8.58 -11.35 -13.32
CA LEU A 123 -7.97 -10.99 -12.05
C LEU A 123 -8.90 -11.33 -10.88
N ALA A 124 -10.09 -10.71 -10.83
CA ALA A 124 -11.15 -10.99 -9.86
C ALA A 124 -12.44 -10.29 -10.27
N TYR A 125 -13.59 -10.79 -9.82
CA TYR A 125 -14.86 -10.10 -10.01
C TYR A 125 -14.96 -8.83 -9.14
N LEU A 126 -14.47 -8.89 -7.89
CA LEU A 126 -14.41 -7.78 -6.95
C LEU A 126 -13.08 -7.80 -6.19
N ALA A 127 -12.55 -6.61 -5.93
CA ALA A 127 -11.48 -6.43 -4.96
C ALA A 127 -12.06 -6.53 -3.54
N THR A 128 -11.62 -7.54 -2.83
CA THR A 128 -11.89 -7.75 -1.41
C THR A 128 -10.56 -7.70 -0.64
N ARG A 129 -10.62 -7.75 0.68
CA ARG A 129 -9.42 -7.80 1.51
C ARG A 129 -8.50 -8.96 1.14
N THR A 130 -9.06 -10.10 0.74
CA THR A 130 -8.31 -11.31 0.41
C THR A 130 -7.80 -11.35 -1.03
N THR A 131 -8.43 -10.63 -1.96
CA THR A 131 -8.05 -10.63 -3.39
C THR A 131 -7.21 -9.41 -3.78
N LEU A 132 -7.15 -8.39 -2.94
CA LEU A 132 -6.53 -7.11 -3.25
C LEU A 132 -5.07 -7.25 -3.66
N LEU A 133 -4.29 -7.95 -2.86
CA LEU A 133 -2.86 -8.14 -3.13
C LEU A 133 -2.61 -8.86 -4.44
N ASP A 134 -3.31 -9.97 -4.69
CA ASP A 134 -3.18 -10.78 -5.91
C ASP A 134 -3.54 -9.98 -7.17
N ILE A 135 -4.57 -9.12 -7.08
CA ILE A 135 -4.96 -8.22 -8.16
C ILE A 135 -3.82 -7.25 -8.50
N TYR A 136 -3.34 -6.52 -7.49
CA TYR A 136 -2.35 -5.47 -7.71
C TYR A 136 -0.98 -6.00 -8.07
N GLU A 137 -0.58 -7.15 -7.53
CA GLU A 137 0.63 -7.85 -7.95
C GLU A 137 0.63 -8.17 -9.45
N LYS A 138 -0.50 -8.65 -9.98
CA LYS A 138 -0.64 -8.93 -11.41
C LYS A 138 -0.67 -7.67 -12.25
N LEU A 139 -1.38 -6.62 -11.83
CA LEU A 139 -1.42 -5.34 -12.53
C LEU A 139 -0.03 -4.73 -12.64
N ILE A 140 0.72 -4.68 -11.54
CA ILE A 140 2.07 -4.13 -11.50
C ILE A 140 3.03 -4.95 -12.39
N LYS A 141 2.97 -6.29 -12.33
CA LYS A 141 3.79 -7.16 -13.17
C LYS A 141 3.48 -7.03 -14.66
N ASN A 142 2.24 -6.71 -15.01
CA ASN A 142 1.84 -6.55 -16.40
C ASN A 142 2.36 -5.25 -17.02
N ASP A 143 2.18 -4.11 -16.36
CA ASP A 143 2.67 -2.80 -16.79
C ASP A 143 2.89 -1.87 -15.60
N PHE A 144 4.10 -1.92 -15.08
CA PHE A 144 4.56 -1.15 -13.95
C PHE A 144 4.48 0.37 -14.16
N ASN A 145 4.93 0.87 -15.34
CA ASN A 145 4.99 2.32 -15.58
C ASN A 145 3.57 2.91 -15.69
N SER A 146 2.73 2.29 -16.51
CA SER A 146 1.34 2.71 -16.68
C SER A 146 0.55 2.61 -15.39
N PHE A 147 0.82 1.58 -14.58
CA PHE A 147 0.19 1.44 -13.26
C PHE A 147 0.52 2.62 -12.35
N LEU A 148 1.77 3.03 -12.27
CA LEU A 148 2.24 4.07 -11.36
C LEU A 148 1.70 5.45 -11.76
N GLU A 149 1.76 5.80 -13.04
CA GLU A 149 1.19 7.05 -13.59
C GLU A 149 -0.32 7.14 -13.28
N ASN A 150 -1.06 6.06 -13.52
CA ASN A 150 -2.49 6.00 -13.24
C ASN A 150 -2.78 6.08 -11.74
N LEU A 151 -1.95 5.44 -10.89
CA LEU A 151 -2.10 5.47 -9.45
C LEU A 151 -2.08 6.91 -8.90
N VAL A 152 -1.08 7.70 -9.29
CA VAL A 152 -0.95 9.11 -8.86
C VAL A 152 -2.15 9.93 -9.30
N LYS A 153 -2.55 9.79 -10.57
CA LYS A 153 -3.70 10.51 -11.14
C LYS A 153 -5.00 10.17 -10.41
N GLU A 154 -5.29 8.88 -10.23
CA GLU A 154 -6.54 8.44 -9.64
C GLU A 154 -6.60 8.68 -8.13
N ALA A 155 -5.47 8.61 -7.42
CA ALA A 155 -5.37 9.00 -6.02
C ALA A 155 -5.72 10.49 -5.82
N LYS A 156 -5.23 11.36 -6.73
CA LYS A 156 -5.58 12.78 -6.73
C LYS A 156 -7.08 13.00 -6.95
N ILE A 157 -7.68 12.32 -7.93
CA ILE A 157 -9.13 12.41 -8.18
C ILE A 157 -9.93 11.92 -6.97
N TYR A 158 -9.50 10.79 -6.38
CA TYR A 158 -10.14 10.24 -5.20
C TYR A 158 -10.08 11.19 -3.99
N SER A 159 -8.96 11.89 -3.80
CA SER A 159 -8.81 12.87 -2.71
C SER A 159 -9.84 14.00 -2.80
N ILE A 160 -10.17 14.45 -4.02
CA ILE A 160 -11.19 15.48 -4.25
C ILE A 160 -12.58 14.96 -3.82
N ILE A 161 -12.85 13.68 -4.10
CA ILE A 161 -14.13 13.05 -3.74
C ILE A 161 -14.29 12.93 -2.21
N ILE A 162 -13.22 12.52 -1.49
CA ILE A 162 -13.31 12.25 -0.05
C ILE A 162 -13.14 13.50 0.82
N ASN A 163 -12.35 14.48 0.37
CA ASN A 163 -12.00 15.63 1.20
C ASN A 163 -12.88 16.86 0.93
N ASN A 164 -13.71 16.82 -0.11
CA ASN A 164 -14.57 17.95 -0.53
C ASN A 164 -13.81 19.29 -0.50
N SER A 165 -12.51 19.26 -0.92
CA SER A 165 -11.62 20.41 -0.84
C SER A 165 -12.04 21.48 -1.85
N ASP A 166 -12.04 22.74 -1.39
CA ASP A 166 -12.52 23.92 -2.12
C ASP A 166 -11.72 24.29 -3.39
N GLU A 167 -10.62 23.59 -3.67
CA GLU A 167 -9.67 24.00 -4.71
C GLU A 167 -10.15 23.69 -6.15
N ASP A 168 -11.05 22.72 -6.35
CA ASP A 168 -11.58 22.38 -7.68
C ASP A 168 -13.12 22.61 -7.76
N ARG A 169 -13.53 23.86 -7.91
CA ARG A 169 -14.95 24.27 -8.06
C ARG A 169 -15.75 23.48 -9.12
N ILE A 170 -15.08 23.01 -10.16
CA ILE A 170 -15.73 22.28 -11.28
C ILE A 170 -16.31 20.93 -10.84
N TYR A 171 -15.65 20.26 -9.87
CA TYR A 171 -16.13 18.99 -9.34
C TYR A 171 -17.08 19.14 -8.16
N LYS A 172 -16.99 20.24 -7.40
CA LYS A 172 -17.82 20.52 -6.23
C LYS A 172 -19.31 20.55 -6.58
N ASP A 173 -19.69 21.24 -7.64
CA ASP A 173 -21.10 21.31 -8.06
C ASP A 173 -21.65 19.95 -8.46
N LYS A 174 -20.85 19.12 -9.16
CA LYS A 174 -21.24 17.76 -9.54
C LYS A 174 -21.32 16.80 -8.35
N LEU A 175 -20.45 16.94 -7.35
CA LEU A 175 -20.47 16.14 -6.13
C LEU A 175 -21.65 16.51 -5.22
N LEU A 176 -21.99 17.81 -5.11
CA LEU A 176 -23.18 18.28 -4.41
C LEU A 176 -24.47 17.78 -5.06
N ASP A 177 -24.50 17.65 -6.38
CA ASP A 177 -25.63 17.07 -7.07
C ASP A 177 -25.78 15.56 -6.82
N LEU A 178 -24.65 14.82 -6.65
CA LEU A 178 -24.68 13.41 -6.28
C LEU A 178 -25.12 13.18 -4.82
N GLU A 179 -24.75 14.06 -3.88
CA GLU A 179 -25.22 14.01 -2.50
C GLU A 179 -26.73 14.27 -2.36
N ARG A 180 -27.33 15.03 -3.29
CA ARG A 180 -28.78 15.29 -3.31
C ARG A 180 -29.62 14.12 -3.83
N ILE A 181 -28.98 13.10 -4.43
CA ILE A 181 -29.66 11.94 -5.01
C ILE A 181 -29.70 10.75 -4.03
N GLN A 182 -28.95 10.81 -2.91
CA GLN A 182 -29.00 9.84 -1.81
C GLN A 182 -30.03 10.22 -0.76
#